data_67b4ca8127a285cc130a2c40e8519c56
#
_entry.id   67b4ca8127a285cc130a2c40e8519c56
#
_cell.length_a   1.000
_cell.length_b   1.000
_cell.length_c   1.000
_cell.angle_alpha   90.00
_cell.angle_beta   90.00
_cell.angle_gamma   90.00
#
_symmetry.space_group_name_H-M   'P 1'
#
loop_
_entity.id
_entity.type
_entity.pdbx_description
1 polymer ?
#
loop_
_entity_poly.entity_id
_entity_poly.type
_entity_poly.pdbx_seq_one_letter_code
_entity_poly.pdbx_strand_id
1 'polypeptide(L)'
;LMLSCLFVSAEMIVFKWPPRLGVDLKGGVVYMAQISPVAEDENVKPEDLVPRLKERVDPTNTKEIMIRPYGSDMIEIVIPDVTDAEGDRIWSKVTQQGVMRFQIVARGVDESQVSTPLKDLADAQAAAGNLSPWVLDAKQNRVGRWVGIGRKLDQFGDLGAYRYVPSGNAIIRDSTTGVILNPPADALVMEEGNEGVLLTQWAESGNIPGLPEGQKANLQILMEVGNFDVTGDSLANPTQGFDDRNRPAVNFQLKGKGFGFFYKLTSDHINRPLGIVMDDRLLSAPNINSAISNQGQIMGNFTQSEVEDLVNILKSGRLPATIKEQWVSKDQVDSNIGKQMQSQGLIAIGASFVCVMIFMLFYYRFSGVVACFALIVNVAMIVALTMLINFPFSLTSLAGLVLT
;
A
#
# COMPACT_ATOMS: atom_id res chain seq x y z
N LEU A 1 -25.74 43.47 9.83
CA LEU A 1 -25.45 42.11 10.30
C LEU A 1 -25.74 41.07 9.21
N MET A 2 -26.95 40.95 8.65
CA MET A 2 -27.26 40.00 7.59
C MET A 2 -26.42 40.22 6.31
N LEU A 3 -26.24 41.46 5.86
CA LEU A 3 -25.41 41.78 4.71
C LEU A 3 -23.92 41.45 4.94
N SER A 4 -23.39 41.66 6.15
CA SER A 4 -22.02 41.28 6.48
C SER A 4 -21.86 39.74 6.52
N CYS A 5 -22.83 38.99 7.02
CA CYS A 5 -22.82 37.54 6.97
C CYS A 5 -22.83 37.02 5.51
N LEU A 6 -23.65 37.64 4.66
CA LEU A 6 -23.74 37.26 3.25
C LEU A 6 -22.43 37.55 2.50
N PHE A 7 -21.79 38.67 2.78
CA PHE A 7 -20.50 39.04 2.19
C PHE A 7 -19.38 38.05 2.60
N VAL A 8 -19.25 37.75 3.90
CA VAL A 8 -18.28 36.78 4.40
C VAL A 8 -18.54 35.36 3.83
N SER A 9 -19.81 34.95 3.74
CA SER A 9 -20.17 33.66 3.15
C SER A 9 -19.82 33.60 1.67
N ALA A 10 -20.06 34.69 0.92
CA ALA A 10 -19.73 34.76 -0.50
C ALA A 10 -18.23 34.70 -0.75
N GLU A 11 -17.42 35.45 0.05
CA GLU A 11 -15.96 35.36 -0.04
C GLU A 11 -15.46 33.93 0.24
N MET A 12 -15.96 33.26 1.27
CA MET A 12 -15.61 31.89 1.60
C MET A 12 -15.97 30.90 0.47
N ILE A 13 -17.15 31.03 -0.11
CA ILE A 13 -17.59 30.18 -1.23
C ILE A 13 -16.66 30.41 -2.43
N VAL A 14 -16.35 31.65 -2.79
CA VAL A 14 -15.50 31.96 -3.94
C VAL A 14 -14.06 31.48 -3.72
N PHE A 15 -13.52 31.58 -2.51
CA PHE A 15 -12.13 31.20 -2.22
C PHE A 15 -11.92 29.67 -2.15
N LYS A 16 -12.93 28.93 -1.75
CA LYS A 16 -12.85 27.46 -1.59
C LYS A 16 -13.61 26.66 -2.67
N TRP A 17 -14.04 27.30 -3.76
CA TRP A 17 -14.71 26.62 -4.85
C TRP A 17 -13.72 25.87 -5.77
N PRO A 18 -14.00 24.65 -6.25
CA PRO A 18 -15.20 23.83 -6.05
C PRO A 18 -15.24 23.12 -4.68
N PRO A 19 -16.45 22.86 -4.15
CA PRO A 19 -16.60 22.11 -2.90
C PRO A 19 -16.17 20.65 -3.09
N ARG A 20 -15.70 20.02 -2.01
CA ARG A 20 -15.41 18.58 -2.01
C ARG A 20 -16.70 17.78 -2.11
N LEU A 21 -16.79 16.92 -3.12
CA LEU A 21 -17.92 16.03 -3.30
C LEU A 21 -17.64 14.66 -2.72
N GLY A 22 -18.60 14.06 -2.03
CA GLY A 22 -18.52 12.69 -1.56
C GLY A 22 -18.58 11.66 -2.69
N VAL A 23 -18.27 10.42 -2.40
CA VAL A 23 -18.31 9.29 -3.36
C VAL A 23 -19.68 9.09 -3.98
N ASP A 24 -20.75 9.43 -3.26
CA ASP A 24 -22.13 9.36 -3.77
C ASP A 24 -22.36 10.25 -4.99
N LEU A 25 -21.60 11.36 -5.12
CA LEU A 25 -21.73 12.35 -6.17
C LEU A 25 -20.61 12.27 -7.20
N LYS A 26 -19.37 11.94 -6.79
CA LYS A 26 -18.22 11.79 -7.69
C LYS A 26 -18.09 10.37 -8.24
N GLY A 27 -18.68 9.40 -7.56
CA GLY A 27 -18.31 8.01 -7.71
C GLY A 27 -17.03 7.68 -6.95
N GLY A 28 -16.64 6.41 -6.91
CA GLY A 28 -15.45 5.94 -6.24
C GLY A 28 -15.70 4.72 -5.38
N VAL A 29 -14.76 4.40 -4.49
CA VAL A 29 -14.79 3.19 -3.66
C VAL A 29 -14.62 3.56 -2.19
N VAL A 30 -15.39 2.90 -1.33
CA VAL A 30 -15.27 2.99 0.14
C VAL A 30 -14.88 1.64 0.69
N TYR A 31 -13.77 1.57 1.41
CA TYR A 31 -13.34 0.37 2.11
C TYR A 31 -13.51 0.54 3.61
N MET A 32 -14.02 -0.50 4.27
CA MET A 32 -13.97 -0.64 5.72
C MET A 32 -13.00 -1.75 6.09
N ALA A 33 -12.02 -1.45 6.90
CA ALA A 33 -10.96 -2.35 7.29
C ALA A 33 -10.89 -2.54 8.80
N GLN A 34 -10.66 -3.78 9.22
CA GLN A 34 -10.33 -4.07 10.60
C GLN A 34 -8.83 -3.96 10.82
N ILE A 35 -8.44 -3.34 11.93
CA ILE A 35 -7.05 -3.24 12.36
C ILE A 35 -6.78 -4.24 13.48
N SER A 36 -5.55 -4.71 13.54
CA SER A 36 -5.05 -5.57 14.63
C SER A 36 -3.68 -5.06 15.07
N PRO A 37 -3.43 -4.88 16.37
CA PRO A 37 -2.11 -4.47 16.85
C PRO A 37 -1.05 -5.49 16.43
N VAL A 38 0.17 -5.02 16.18
CA VAL A 38 1.30 -5.89 15.80
C VAL A 38 1.81 -6.68 17.00
N ALA A 39 1.75 -6.10 18.20
CA ALA A 39 2.09 -6.75 19.46
C ALA A 39 0.84 -6.75 20.37
N GLU A 40 0.64 -7.85 21.10
CA GLU A 40 -0.54 -8.02 21.97
C GLU A 40 -0.64 -6.96 23.09
N ASP A 41 0.51 -6.33 23.46
CA ASP A 41 0.58 -5.32 24.51
C ASP A 41 0.45 -3.86 24.01
N GLU A 42 0.37 -3.64 22.70
CA GLU A 42 0.23 -2.29 22.12
C GLU A 42 -1.24 -1.93 21.92
N ASN A 43 -1.73 -0.98 22.72
CA ASN A 43 -3.06 -0.39 22.52
C ASN A 43 -3.03 0.67 21.39
N VAL A 44 -2.94 0.19 20.15
CA VAL A 44 -2.91 1.04 18.95
C VAL A 44 -4.33 1.47 18.61
N LYS A 45 -4.54 2.78 18.55
CA LYS A 45 -5.83 3.36 18.15
C LYS A 45 -5.87 3.58 16.62
N PRO A 46 -7.06 3.48 16.00
CA PRO A 46 -7.22 3.78 14.59
C PRO A 46 -6.71 5.17 14.19
N GLU A 47 -6.80 6.16 15.09
CA GLU A 47 -6.32 7.53 14.88
C GLU A 47 -4.81 7.60 14.61
N ASP A 48 -4.02 6.69 15.20
CA ASP A 48 -2.56 6.66 15.06
C ASP A 48 -2.11 6.21 13.66
N LEU A 49 -2.97 5.47 12.94
CA LEU A 49 -2.70 5.02 11.59
C LEU A 49 -3.01 6.08 10.53
N VAL A 50 -4.01 6.92 10.76
CA VAL A 50 -4.53 7.86 9.76
C VAL A 50 -3.44 8.74 9.13
N PRO A 51 -2.53 9.42 9.89
CA PRO A 51 -1.49 10.25 9.29
C PRO A 51 -0.54 9.47 8.40
N ARG A 52 -0.10 8.27 8.85
CA ARG A 52 0.84 7.42 8.10
C ARG A 52 0.21 6.86 6.83
N LEU A 53 -1.04 6.41 6.91
CA LEU A 53 -1.77 5.94 5.74
C LEU A 53 -1.98 7.05 4.72
N LYS A 54 -2.33 8.26 5.18
CA LYS A 54 -2.50 9.41 4.31
C LYS A 54 -1.20 9.79 3.60
N GLU A 55 -0.08 9.84 4.30
CA GLU A 55 1.24 10.09 3.71
C GLU A 55 1.61 9.02 2.68
N ARG A 56 1.17 7.76 2.88
CA ARG A 56 1.47 6.64 1.99
C ARG A 56 0.67 6.68 0.69
N VAL A 57 -0.64 6.98 0.76
CA VAL A 57 -1.55 6.87 -0.41
C VAL A 57 -1.84 8.19 -1.10
N ASP A 58 -1.72 9.32 -0.38
CA ASP A 58 -1.96 10.67 -0.90
C ASP A 58 -1.02 11.70 -0.26
N PRO A 59 0.32 11.56 -0.44
CA PRO A 59 1.32 12.44 0.20
C PRO A 59 1.16 13.90 -0.19
N THR A 60 0.63 14.19 -1.37
CA THR A 60 0.41 15.55 -1.89
C THR A 60 -0.98 16.10 -1.58
N ASN A 61 -1.86 15.28 -0.98
CA ASN A 61 -3.25 15.62 -0.70
C ASN A 61 -4.05 16.06 -1.96
N THR A 62 -3.70 15.48 -3.12
CA THR A 62 -4.31 15.81 -4.42
C THR A 62 -5.45 14.88 -4.78
N LYS A 63 -5.43 13.62 -4.30
CA LYS A 63 -6.44 12.61 -4.61
C LYS A 63 -7.70 12.70 -3.74
N GLU A 64 -7.75 13.63 -2.78
CA GLU A 64 -8.87 13.83 -1.86
C GLU A 64 -9.28 12.57 -1.08
N ILE A 65 -8.33 11.63 -0.89
CA ILE A 65 -8.57 10.40 -0.13
C ILE A 65 -8.85 10.77 1.33
N MET A 66 -9.98 10.30 1.85
CA MET A 66 -10.34 10.47 3.23
C MET A 66 -10.14 9.17 3.99
N ILE A 67 -9.37 9.25 5.07
CA ILE A 67 -9.14 8.13 5.98
C ILE A 67 -9.60 8.58 7.35
N ARG A 68 -10.51 7.83 7.96
CA ARG A 68 -11.06 8.17 9.28
C ARG A 68 -11.23 6.92 10.14
N PRO A 69 -11.09 7.08 11.46
CA PRO A 69 -11.39 6.01 12.39
C PRO A 69 -12.88 5.69 12.36
N TYR A 70 -13.22 4.41 12.50
CA TYR A 70 -14.59 3.93 12.60
C TYR A 70 -14.71 2.94 13.76
N GLY A 71 -15.34 3.33 14.83
CA GLY A 71 -15.36 2.53 16.06
C GLY A 71 -13.99 2.44 16.73
N SER A 72 -13.74 1.36 17.46
CA SER A 72 -12.53 1.16 18.26
C SER A 72 -11.40 0.44 17.52
N ASP A 73 -11.71 -0.34 16.49
CA ASP A 73 -10.80 -1.27 15.82
C ASP A 73 -10.93 -1.27 14.29
N MET A 74 -11.60 -0.28 13.73
CA MET A 74 -11.79 -0.17 12.29
C MET A 74 -11.38 1.19 11.75
N ILE A 75 -11.06 1.22 10.47
CA ILE A 75 -10.84 2.43 9.67
C ILE A 75 -11.74 2.40 8.44
N GLU A 76 -12.21 3.56 8.06
CA GLU A 76 -12.91 3.79 6.81
C GLU A 76 -12.01 4.58 5.85
N ILE A 77 -11.91 4.11 4.62
CA ILE A 77 -11.08 4.70 3.57
C ILE A 77 -11.99 5.00 2.38
N VAL A 78 -12.15 6.28 2.10
CA VAL A 78 -13.01 6.80 1.03
C VAL A 78 -12.11 7.32 -0.09
N ILE A 79 -12.22 6.72 -1.26
CA ILE A 79 -11.41 7.03 -2.44
C ILE A 79 -12.35 7.53 -3.54
N PRO A 80 -12.49 8.86 -3.71
CA PRO A 80 -13.37 9.42 -4.72
C PRO A 80 -12.74 9.37 -6.11
N ASP A 81 -13.59 9.34 -7.15
CA ASP A 81 -13.21 9.48 -8.55
C ASP A 81 -12.20 8.44 -9.07
N VAL A 82 -12.32 7.19 -8.60
CA VAL A 82 -11.49 6.06 -9.02
C VAL A 82 -12.34 4.91 -9.54
N THR A 83 -11.74 4.13 -10.44
CA THR A 83 -12.28 2.84 -10.86
C THR A 83 -12.05 1.78 -9.79
N ASP A 84 -12.76 0.66 -9.88
CA ASP A 84 -12.61 -0.48 -8.98
C ASP A 84 -11.17 -0.99 -8.92
N ALA A 85 -10.55 -1.21 -10.08
CA ALA A 85 -9.16 -1.67 -10.19
C ALA A 85 -8.16 -0.67 -9.57
N GLU A 86 -8.39 0.63 -9.70
CA GLU A 86 -7.55 1.66 -9.08
C GLU A 86 -7.76 1.72 -7.57
N GLY A 87 -9.00 1.54 -7.11
CA GLY A 87 -9.33 1.37 -5.69
C GLY A 87 -8.56 0.20 -5.08
N ASP A 88 -8.57 -0.97 -5.73
CA ASP A 88 -7.86 -2.16 -5.26
C ASP A 88 -6.33 -1.98 -5.23
N ARG A 89 -5.75 -1.21 -6.15
CA ARG A 89 -4.33 -0.80 -6.09
C ARG A 89 -4.03 0.08 -4.88
N ILE A 90 -4.89 1.03 -4.57
CA ILE A 90 -4.73 1.86 -3.37
C ILE A 90 -4.91 1.00 -2.11
N TRP A 91 -5.87 0.07 -2.12
CA TRP A 91 -6.08 -0.89 -1.04
C TRP A 91 -4.84 -1.72 -0.77
N SER A 92 -4.19 -2.26 -1.80
CA SER A 92 -2.96 -3.04 -1.64
C SER A 92 -1.82 -2.25 -0.98
N LYS A 93 -1.74 -0.92 -1.20
CA LYS A 93 -0.78 -0.03 -0.52
C LYS A 93 -1.15 0.23 0.94
N VAL A 94 -2.43 0.31 1.23
CA VAL A 94 -2.96 0.50 2.59
C VAL A 94 -2.66 -0.70 3.48
N THR A 95 -2.83 -1.91 2.97
CA THR A 95 -2.65 -3.16 3.72
C THR A 95 -1.18 -3.54 3.95
N GLN A 96 -0.25 -2.99 3.18
CA GLN A 96 1.18 -3.22 3.38
C GLN A 96 1.64 -2.63 4.73
N GLN A 97 2.34 -3.42 5.54
CA GLN A 97 2.89 -2.95 6.81
C GLN A 97 4.06 -1.98 6.63
N GLY A 98 4.83 -2.15 5.54
CA GLY A 98 6.04 -1.38 5.24
C GLY A 98 7.24 -1.83 6.07
N VAL A 99 7.28 -3.09 6.48
CA VAL A 99 8.42 -3.67 7.20
C VAL A 99 9.48 -4.09 6.19
N MET A 100 10.49 -3.25 6.02
CA MET A 100 11.63 -3.57 5.16
C MET A 100 12.77 -4.20 5.97
N ARG A 101 13.45 -5.18 5.36
CA ARG A 101 14.64 -5.85 5.91
C ARG A 101 15.67 -6.07 4.81
N PHE A 102 16.94 -5.94 5.19
CA PHE A 102 18.08 -6.28 4.36
C PHE A 102 18.74 -7.53 4.96
N GLN A 103 18.74 -8.60 4.22
CA GLN A 103 19.22 -9.91 4.64
C GLN A 103 19.98 -10.58 3.50
N ILE A 104 20.91 -11.48 3.82
CA ILE A 104 21.66 -12.20 2.80
C ILE A 104 20.84 -13.39 2.28
N VAL A 105 20.82 -13.59 0.96
CA VAL A 105 20.22 -14.79 0.37
C VAL A 105 21.07 -16.00 0.73
N ALA A 106 20.44 -17.02 1.30
CA ALA A 106 21.11 -18.27 1.67
C ALA A 106 21.59 -19.05 0.45
N ARG A 107 22.79 -19.61 0.53
CA ARG A 107 23.38 -20.48 -0.49
C ARG A 107 23.25 -21.94 -0.10
N GLY A 108 22.94 -22.79 -1.06
CA GLY A 108 22.86 -24.25 -0.84
C GLY A 108 24.22 -24.91 -0.72
N VAL A 109 25.22 -24.43 -1.43
CA VAL A 109 26.61 -24.89 -1.35
C VAL A 109 27.57 -23.71 -1.16
N ASP A 110 28.70 -23.95 -0.53
CA ASP A 110 29.79 -23.00 -0.34
C ASP A 110 30.71 -22.92 -1.60
N GLU A 111 31.79 -22.17 -1.51
CA GLU A 111 32.78 -22.04 -2.60
C GLU A 111 33.49 -23.36 -2.93
N SER A 112 33.55 -24.30 -1.97
CA SER A 112 34.11 -25.63 -2.12
C SER A 112 33.09 -26.66 -2.62
N GLN A 113 31.90 -26.24 -3.03
CA GLN A 113 30.76 -27.09 -3.46
C GLN A 113 30.25 -28.04 -2.36
N VAL A 114 30.47 -27.69 -1.09
CA VAL A 114 29.97 -28.43 0.05
C VAL A 114 28.65 -27.83 0.51
N SER A 115 27.70 -28.67 0.92
CA SER A 115 26.42 -28.24 1.48
C SER A 115 26.62 -27.30 2.68
N THR A 116 25.90 -26.19 2.70
CA THR A 116 25.97 -25.26 3.83
C THR A 116 25.18 -25.80 5.03
N PRO A 117 25.59 -25.50 6.28
CA PRO A 117 24.82 -25.90 7.45
C PRO A 117 23.37 -25.45 7.44
N LEU A 118 23.10 -24.29 6.82
CA LEU A 118 21.76 -23.77 6.70
C LEU A 118 20.91 -24.58 5.71
N LYS A 119 21.52 -25.10 4.63
CA LYS A 119 20.84 -26.02 3.70
C LYS A 119 20.49 -27.33 4.39
N ASP A 120 21.41 -27.91 5.16
CA ASP A 120 21.15 -29.17 5.88
C ASP A 120 19.98 -29.02 6.86
N LEU A 121 19.89 -27.86 7.55
CA LEU A 121 18.77 -27.54 8.43
C LEU A 121 17.45 -27.35 7.65
N ALA A 122 17.52 -26.70 6.49
CA ALA A 122 16.36 -26.52 5.61
C ALA A 122 15.84 -27.87 5.05
N ASP A 123 16.76 -28.76 4.64
CA ASP A 123 16.41 -30.10 4.16
C ASP A 123 15.78 -30.94 5.29
N ALA A 124 16.32 -30.86 6.51
CA ALA A 124 15.74 -31.52 7.69
C ALA A 124 14.34 -30.96 8.03
N GLN A 125 14.14 -29.66 7.91
CA GLN A 125 12.85 -29.01 8.09
C GLN A 125 11.83 -29.49 7.07
N ALA A 126 12.22 -29.56 5.78
CA ALA A 126 11.38 -30.06 4.69
C ALA A 126 11.02 -31.55 4.87
N ALA A 127 11.98 -32.38 5.24
CA ALA A 127 11.76 -33.81 5.52
C ALA A 127 10.79 -34.03 6.68
N ALA A 128 10.78 -33.14 7.66
CA ALA A 128 9.83 -33.16 8.78
C ALA A 128 8.43 -32.59 8.41
N GLY A 129 8.21 -32.12 7.18
CA GLY A 129 6.97 -31.44 6.76
C GLY A 129 6.67 -30.14 7.53
N ASN A 130 7.70 -29.51 8.08
CA ASN A 130 7.54 -28.31 8.90
C ASN A 130 7.48 -27.05 8.03
N LEU A 131 6.31 -26.41 7.99
CA LEU A 131 6.03 -25.21 7.20
C LEU A 131 6.42 -23.89 7.89
N SER A 132 7.04 -23.96 9.08
CA SER A 132 7.49 -22.74 9.79
C SER A 132 8.26 -21.79 8.86
N PRO A 133 8.02 -20.47 8.94
CA PRO A 133 8.80 -19.50 8.21
C PRO A 133 10.25 -19.37 8.76
N TRP A 134 10.55 -19.95 9.92
CA TRP A 134 11.86 -19.88 10.56
C TRP A 134 12.58 -21.22 10.47
N VAL A 135 13.85 -21.15 10.11
CA VAL A 135 14.79 -22.26 10.25
C VAL A 135 15.56 -22.05 11.55
N LEU A 136 15.55 -23.09 12.40
CA LEU A 136 16.14 -23.05 13.73
C LEU A 136 17.40 -23.93 13.78
N ASP A 137 18.40 -23.49 14.54
CA ASP A 137 19.57 -24.32 14.86
C ASP A 137 19.27 -25.33 15.98
N ALA A 138 20.23 -26.15 16.31
CA ALA A 138 20.14 -27.14 17.42
C ALA A 138 19.86 -26.50 18.78
N LYS A 139 20.13 -25.20 18.94
CA LYS A 139 19.91 -24.42 20.17
C LYS A 139 18.60 -23.63 20.12
N GLN A 140 17.75 -23.87 19.13
CA GLN A 140 16.48 -23.16 18.87
C GLN A 140 16.66 -21.67 18.52
N ASN A 141 17.84 -21.23 18.07
CA ASN A 141 18.02 -19.88 17.54
C ASN A 141 17.52 -19.82 16.11
N ARG A 142 16.97 -18.67 15.73
CA ARG A 142 16.54 -18.38 14.36
C ARG A 142 17.76 -18.06 13.51
N VAL A 143 18.14 -18.97 12.59
CA VAL A 143 19.30 -18.81 11.70
C VAL A 143 18.92 -18.59 10.25
N GLY A 144 17.67 -18.89 9.88
CA GLY A 144 17.14 -18.66 8.56
C GLY A 144 15.67 -18.28 8.59
N ARG A 145 15.24 -17.59 7.53
CA ARG A 145 13.85 -17.19 7.33
C ARG A 145 13.41 -17.41 5.90
N TRP A 146 12.30 -18.10 5.74
CA TRP A 146 11.63 -18.25 4.45
C TRP A 146 10.84 -17.00 4.12
N VAL A 147 11.06 -16.44 2.93
CA VAL A 147 10.33 -15.29 2.41
C VAL A 147 9.79 -15.60 1.03
N GLY A 148 8.60 -15.13 0.72
CA GLY A 148 8.02 -15.29 -0.62
C GLY A 148 8.83 -14.52 -1.65
N ILE A 149 8.94 -15.01 -2.88
CA ILE A 149 9.46 -14.22 -3.99
C ILE A 149 8.31 -13.32 -4.48
N GLY A 150 8.54 -12.01 -4.49
CA GLY A 150 7.54 -11.04 -4.93
C GLY A 150 7.18 -11.22 -6.40
N ARG A 151 5.93 -10.98 -6.76
CA ARG A 151 5.45 -10.99 -8.14
C ARG A 151 5.13 -9.56 -8.59
N LYS A 152 5.31 -9.28 -9.88
CA LYS A 152 4.82 -8.04 -10.50
C LYS A 152 3.30 -8.12 -10.57
N LEU A 153 2.63 -7.01 -10.35
CA LEU A 153 1.21 -6.90 -10.68
C LEU A 153 1.10 -6.41 -12.13
N ASP A 154 0.16 -6.93 -12.88
CA ASP A 154 -0.19 -6.43 -14.20
C ASP A 154 -0.98 -5.10 -14.10
N GLN A 155 -1.39 -4.57 -15.23
CA GLN A 155 -2.20 -3.34 -15.27
C GLN A 155 -3.60 -3.48 -14.64
N PHE A 156 -4.07 -4.71 -14.45
CA PHE A 156 -5.36 -5.05 -13.83
C PHE A 156 -5.23 -5.44 -12.36
N GLY A 157 -4.00 -5.52 -11.84
CA GLY A 157 -3.72 -5.93 -10.46
C GLY A 157 -3.55 -7.44 -10.26
N ASP A 158 -3.58 -8.23 -11.34
CA ASP A 158 -3.33 -9.67 -11.28
C ASP A 158 -1.84 -9.99 -11.10
N LEU A 159 -1.57 -11.14 -10.49
CA LEU A 159 -0.21 -11.60 -10.25
C LEU A 159 0.46 -12.02 -11.56
N GLY A 160 1.43 -11.23 -11.99
CA GLY A 160 2.27 -11.51 -13.15
C GLY A 160 3.55 -12.30 -12.78
N ALA A 161 4.63 -12.05 -13.54
CA ALA A 161 5.90 -12.75 -13.36
C ALA A 161 6.57 -12.46 -12.01
N TYR A 162 7.40 -13.40 -11.54
CA TYR A 162 8.26 -13.20 -10.37
C TYR A 162 9.22 -12.03 -10.61
N ARG A 163 9.40 -11.19 -9.59
CA ARG A 163 10.27 -10.00 -9.66
C ARG A 163 11.75 -10.32 -9.65
N TYR A 164 12.10 -11.44 -9.05
CA TYR A 164 13.47 -11.85 -8.86
C TYR A 164 13.66 -13.29 -9.35
N VAL A 165 14.70 -13.51 -10.11
CA VAL A 165 15.14 -14.85 -10.54
C VAL A 165 16.29 -15.26 -9.63
N PRO A 166 16.12 -16.29 -8.80
CA PRO A 166 17.17 -16.78 -7.93
C PRO A 166 18.38 -17.32 -8.71
N SER A 167 19.56 -17.25 -8.10
CA SER A 167 20.72 -17.98 -8.64
C SER A 167 20.50 -19.48 -8.45
N GLY A 168 21.13 -20.31 -9.28
CA GLY A 168 21.04 -21.78 -9.17
C GLY A 168 21.53 -22.36 -7.84
N ASN A 169 22.22 -21.57 -7.02
CA ASN A 169 22.68 -21.95 -5.68
C ASN A 169 21.77 -21.44 -4.55
N ALA A 170 20.66 -20.77 -4.85
CA ALA A 170 19.71 -20.31 -3.85
C ALA A 170 18.85 -21.49 -3.35
N ILE A 171 18.51 -21.49 -2.07
CA ILE A 171 17.63 -22.50 -1.48
C ILE A 171 16.18 -22.03 -1.63
N ILE A 172 15.39 -22.80 -2.38
CA ILE A 172 13.99 -22.45 -2.72
C ILE A 172 13.09 -23.59 -2.24
N ARG A 173 11.92 -23.25 -1.73
CA ARG A 173 10.87 -24.23 -1.41
C ARG A 173 9.51 -23.79 -1.93
N ASP A 174 8.59 -24.73 -2.02
CA ASP A 174 7.16 -24.42 -2.10
C ASP A 174 6.59 -24.07 -0.73
N SER A 175 5.83 -22.98 -0.63
CA SER A 175 5.27 -22.52 0.65
C SER A 175 4.15 -23.42 1.18
N THR A 176 3.48 -24.16 0.30
CA THR A 176 2.32 -24.98 0.64
C THR A 176 2.70 -26.37 1.15
N THR A 177 3.70 -26.97 0.52
CA THR A 177 4.18 -28.33 0.87
C THR A 177 5.44 -28.33 1.71
N GLY A 178 6.22 -27.23 1.70
CA GLY A 178 7.52 -27.13 2.34
C GLY A 178 8.65 -27.86 1.59
N VAL A 179 8.37 -28.46 0.46
CA VAL A 179 9.34 -29.23 -0.33
C VAL A 179 10.39 -28.30 -0.93
N ILE A 180 11.66 -28.65 -0.80
CA ILE A 180 12.77 -27.95 -1.43
C ILE A 180 12.72 -28.20 -2.93
N LEU A 181 12.73 -27.12 -3.70
CA LEU A 181 12.62 -27.13 -5.15
C LEU A 181 13.96 -26.77 -5.80
N ASN A 182 14.25 -27.42 -6.91
CA ASN A 182 15.41 -27.14 -7.75
C ASN A 182 14.92 -26.74 -9.14
N PRO A 183 14.68 -25.44 -9.41
CA PRO A 183 14.31 -24.97 -10.72
C PRO A 183 15.38 -25.34 -11.76
N PRO A 184 15.00 -25.78 -12.96
CA PRO A 184 15.96 -26.08 -14.00
C PRO A 184 16.68 -24.81 -14.50
N ALA A 185 17.86 -24.95 -15.08
CA ALA A 185 18.70 -23.83 -15.45
C ALA A 185 18.03 -22.87 -16.47
N ASP A 186 17.21 -23.41 -17.35
CA ASP A 186 16.42 -22.65 -18.33
C ASP A 186 15.34 -21.79 -17.67
N ALA A 187 14.75 -22.23 -16.56
CA ALA A 187 13.81 -21.41 -15.78
C ALA A 187 14.49 -20.28 -15.01
N LEU A 188 15.80 -20.35 -14.81
CA LEU A 188 16.61 -19.35 -14.09
C LEU A 188 17.31 -18.34 -15.01
N VAL A 189 16.99 -18.35 -16.31
CA VAL A 189 17.53 -17.38 -17.26
C VAL A 189 16.91 -16.00 -17.03
N MET A 190 17.77 -14.98 -16.99
CA MET A 190 17.36 -13.57 -16.97
C MET A 190 17.41 -13.01 -18.38
N GLU A 191 16.26 -12.85 -19.02
CA GLU A 191 16.12 -12.13 -20.27
C GLU A 191 15.75 -10.68 -19.99
N GLU A 192 16.43 -9.73 -20.61
CA GLU A 192 16.16 -8.30 -20.43
C GLU A 192 14.71 -7.97 -20.87
N GLY A 193 13.93 -7.42 -19.97
CA GLY A 193 12.49 -7.14 -20.17
C GLY A 193 11.52 -8.29 -19.84
N ASN A 194 12.02 -9.52 -19.74
CA ASN A 194 11.22 -10.74 -19.44
C ASN A 194 11.68 -11.45 -18.17
N GLU A 195 12.35 -10.74 -17.27
CA GLU A 195 12.85 -11.34 -16.03
C GLU A 195 11.71 -12.00 -15.24
N GLY A 196 11.95 -13.23 -14.85
CA GLY A 196 11.01 -14.02 -14.04
C GLY A 196 9.85 -14.67 -14.79
N VAL A 197 9.69 -14.45 -16.10
CA VAL A 197 8.63 -15.08 -16.91
C VAL A 197 8.83 -16.59 -16.99
N LEU A 198 10.05 -17.05 -17.32
CA LEU A 198 10.37 -18.47 -17.41
C LEU A 198 10.22 -19.19 -16.07
N LEU A 199 10.68 -18.55 -14.98
CA LEU A 199 10.50 -19.06 -13.63
C LEU A 199 9.00 -19.19 -13.27
N THR A 200 8.20 -18.21 -13.69
CA THR A 200 6.76 -18.23 -13.46
C THR A 200 6.08 -19.34 -14.25
N GLN A 201 6.41 -19.51 -15.53
CA GLN A 201 5.88 -20.59 -16.35
C GLN A 201 6.23 -21.95 -15.77
N TRP A 202 7.46 -22.13 -15.30
CA TRP A 202 7.86 -23.36 -14.63
C TRP A 202 7.06 -23.56 -13.32
N ALA A 203 6.95 -22.57 -12.47
CA ALA A 203 6.23 -22.65 -11.20
C ALA A 203 4.71 -22.92 -11.37
N GLU A 204 4.15 -22.49 -12.49
CA GLU A 204 2.72 -22.67 -12.83
C GLU A 204 2.45 -23.90 -13.74
N SER A 205 3.49 -24.60 -14.17
CA SER A 205 3.36 -25.72 -15.10
C SER A 205 2.53 -26.92 -14.55
N GLY A 206 2.45 -27.03 -13.23
CA GLY A 206 1.82 -28.20 -12.57
C GLY A 206 2.61 -29.50 -12.72
N ASN A 207 3.83 -29.45 -13.26
CA ASN A 207 4.71 -30.62 -13.43
C ASN A 207 6.08 -30.33 -12.79
N ILE A 208 6.08 -30.17 -11.46
CA ILE A 208 7.26 -29.82 -10.71
C ILE A 208 7.72 -31.03 -9.89
N PRO A 209 8.98 -31.47 -10.04
CA PRO A 209 9.51 -32.61 -9.28
C PRO A 209 9.37 -32.37 -7.77
N GLY A 210 8.74 -33.34 -7.10
CA GLY A 210 8.51 -33.28 -5.65
C GLY A 210 7.17 -32.69 -5.23
N LEU A 211 6.39 -32.12 -6.15
CA LEU A 211 5.03 -31.66 -5.89
C LEU A 211 3.98 -32.65 -6.48
N PRO A 212 2.76 -32.67 -5.95
CA PRO A 212 1.63 -33.39 -6.55
C PRO A 212 1.38 -32.90 -7.98
N GLU A 213 0.95 -33.81 -8.85
CA GLU A 213 0.61 -33.55 -10.25
C GLU A 213 -0.50 -32.47 -10.34
N GLY A 214 -0.30 -31.46 -11.19
CA GLY A 214 -1.22 -30.34 -11.37
C GLY A 214 -1.09 -29.22 -10.32
N GLN A 215 -0.26 -29.38 -9.29
CA GLN A 215 -0.05 -28.35 -8.29
C GLN A 215 0.95 -27.28 -8.79
N LYS A 216 0.54 -26.00 -8.71
CA LYS A 216 1.40 -24.85 -8.95
C LYS A 216 2.25 -24.57 -7.71
N ALA A 217 3.52 -24.21 -7.91
CA ALA A 217 4.40 -23.83 -6.80
C ALA A 217 4.23 -22.36 -6.42
N ASN A 218 4.18 -22.12 -5.12
CA ASN A 218 4.29 -20.79 -4.55
C ASN A 218 5.68 -20.63 -3.91
N LEU A 219 6.60 -19.96 -4.64
CA LEU A 219 8.01 -19.99 -4.35
C LEU A 219 8.38 -19.14 -3.14
N GLN A 220 9.11 -19.75 -2.21
CA GLN A 220 9.81 -19.08 -1.12
C GLN A 220 11.32 -19.31 -1.25
N ILE A 221 12.09 -18.30 -0.88
CA ILE A 221 13.55 -18.34 -0.83
C ILE A 221 14.03 -18.19 0.60
N LEU A 222 15.11 -18.88 0.93
CA LEU A 222 15.71 -18.82 2.27
C LEU A 222 16.65 -17.63 2.38
N MET A 223 16.46 -16.84 3.43
CA MET A 223 17.32 -15.73 3.83
C MET A 223 18.11 -16.13 5.07
N GLU A 224 19.37 -15.72 5.16
CA GLU A 224 20.15 -15.84 6.37
C GLU A 224 19.68 -14.82 7.40
N VAL A 225 19.57 -15.22 8.66
CA VAL A 225 19.24 -14.33 9.77
C VAL A 225 20.47 -14.14 10.62
N GLY A 226 20.96 -12.91 10.68
CA GLY A 226 22.18 -12.54 11.38
C GLY A 226 21.97 -11.41 12.38
N ASN A 227 22.98 -11.18 13.21
CA ASN A 227 22.97 -10.12 14.23
C ASN A 227 23.08 -8.71 13.63
N PHE A 228 23.42 -8.59 12.34
CA PHE A 228 23.63 -7.32 11.64
C PHE A 228 22.54 -7.05 10.59
N ASP A 229 21.43 -7.77 10.65
CA ASP A 229 20.29 -7.48 9.78
C ASP A 229 19.79 -6.05 10.02
N VAL A 230 19.54 -5.34 8.92
CA VAL A 230 19.11 -3.94 8.96
C VAL A 230 17.65 -3.85 8.55
N THR A 231 16.88 -3.08 9.30
CA THR A 231 15.46 -2.83 9.01
C THR A 231 15.23 -1.45 8.40
N GLY A 232 14.08 -1.24 7.81
CA GLY A 232 13.66 0.03 7.24
C GLY A 232 13.72 1.22 8.20
N ASP A 233 13.61 0.98 9.51
CA ASP A 233 13.73 2.02 10.55
C ASP A 233 15.10 2.67 10.57
N SER A 234 16.14 1.99 10.07
CA SER A 234 17.50 2.52 9.91
C SER A 234 17.69 3.35 8.64
N LEU A 235 16.68 3.46 7.80
CA LEU A 235 16.72 4.27 6.59
C LEU A 235 16.28 5.71 6.87
N ALA A 236 16.85 6.64 6.14
CA ALA A 236 16.48 8.04 6.14
C ALA A 236 16.46 8.59 4.71
N ASN A 237 15.68 9.65 4.50
CA ASN A 237 15.62 10.40 3.26
C ASN A 237 15.45 9.52 2.00
N PRO A 238 14.49 8.59 1.96
CA PRO A 238 14.26 7.83 0.74
C PRO A 238 13.79 8.77 -0.38
N THR A 239 14.45 8.67 -1.55
CA THR A 239 14.17 9.50 -2.72
C THR A 239 14.19 8.65 -3.98
N GLN A 240 13.44 9.09 -4.98
CA GLN A 240 13.50 8.50 -6.30
C GLN A 240 14.86 8.79 -6.94
N GLY A 241 15.38 7.84 -7.70
CA GLY A 241 16.63 7.94 -8.44
C GLY A 241 16.65 6.97 -9.60
N PHE A 242 17.82 6.85 -10.23
CA PHE A 242 18.08 5.92 -11.31
C PHE A 242 19.36 5.16 -11.04
N ASP A 243 19.41 3.89 -11.44
CA ASP A 243 20.62 3.08 -11.38
C ASP A 243 21.58 3.42 -12.55
N ASP A 244 22.74 2.78 -12.58
CA ASP A 244 23.77 2.98 -13.63
C ASP A 244 23.28 2.62 -15.05
N ARG A 245 22.19 1.88 -15.16
CA ARG A 245 21.53 1.51 -16.43
C ARG A 245 20.31 2.38 -16.73
N ASN A 246 20.16 3.52 -16.03
CA ASN A 246 19.03 4.45 -16.15
C ASN A 246 17.67 3.80 -15.87
N ARG A 247 17.60 2.79 -15.00
CA ARG A 247 16.35 2.18 -14.53
C ARG A 247 15.93 2.84 -13.21
N PRO A 248 14.62 2.98 -12.95
CA PRO A 248 14.14 3.56 -11.71
C PRO A 248 14.63 2.79 -10.47
N ALA A 249 15.07 3.52 -9.45
CA ALA A 249 15.65 2.99 -8.23
C ALA A 249 15.31 3.89 -7.03
N VAL A 250 15.44 3.37 -5.81
CA VAL A 250 15.25 4.16 -4.58
C VAL A 250 16.60 4.44 -3.93
N ASN A 251 16.96 5.69 -3.80
CA ASN A 251 18.13 6.11 -3.03
C ASN A 251 17.74 6.28 -1.55
N PHE A 252 18.60 5.87 -0.66
CA PHE A 252 18.40 6.05 0.78
C PHE A 252 19.72 6.37 1.49
N GLN A 253 19.59 6.95 2.67
CA GLN A 253 20.67 7.13 3.61
C GLN A 253 20.43 6.25 4.83
N LEU A 254 21.51 5.84 5.51
CA LEU A 254 21.41 5.13 6.77
C LEU A 254 21.41 6.13 7.92
N LYS A 255 20.86 5.74 9.07
CA LYS A 255 20.86 6.54 10.31
C LYS A 255 21.15 5.67 11.53
N GLY A 256 21.66 6.30 12.59
CA GLY A 256 21.89 5.66 13.87
C GLY A 256 22.82 4.44 13.79
N LYS A 257 22.44 3.35 14.44
CA LYS A 257 23.20 2.08 14.44
C LYS A 257 23.22 1.40 13.06
N GLY A 258 22.33 1.79 12.16
CA GLY A 258 22.26 1.24 10.81
C GLY A 258 23.57 1.37 10.03
N PHE A 259 24.36 2.44 10.25
CA PHE A 259 25.67 2.62 9.62
C PHE A 259 26.61 1.43 9.87
N GLY A 260 26.83 1.12 11.14
CA GLY A 260 27.77 0.05 11.51
C GLY A 260 27.25 -1.34 11.14
N PHE A 261 25.95 -1.57 11.32
CA PHE A 261 25.34 -2.86 11.02
C PHE A 261 25.34 -3.13 9.50
N PHE A 262 24.97 -2.16 8.69
CA PHE A 262 24.93 -2.32 7.24
C PHE A 262 26.35 -2.45 6.65
N TYR A 263 27.31 -1.66 7.18
CA TYR A 263 28.71 -1.81 6.82
C TYR A 263 29.21 -3.23 7.13
N LYS A 264 28.95 -3.74 8.34
CA LYS A 264 29.38 -5.08 8.74
C LYS A 264 28.68 -6.15 7.90
N LEU A 265 27.36 -6.04 7.71
CA LEU A 265 26.60 -6.96 6.87
C LEU A 265 27.18 -7.02 5.44
N THR A 266 27.47 -5.86 4.84
CA THR A 266 27.94 -5.83 3.44
C THR A 266 29.43 -6.15 3.31
N SER A 267 30.27 -5.80 4.29
CA SER A 267 31.70 -6.13 4.27
C SER A 267 31.96 -7.65 4.40
N ASP A 268 31.15 -8.32 5.22
CA ASP A 268 31.33 -9.77 5.46
C ASP A 268 30.75 -10.63 4.32
N HIS A 269 29.97 -10.03 3.41
CA HIS A 269 29.24 -10.76 2.37
C HIS A 269 29.44 -10.17 0.96
N ILE A 270 30.65 -9.72 0.65
CA ILE A 270 31.01 -9.25 -0.71
C ILE A 270 30.77 -10.39 -1.71
N ASN A 271 30.29 -10.05 -2.90
CA ASN A 271 29.88 -10.98 -3.99
C ASN A 271 28.70 -11.90 -3.63
N ARG A 272 27.96 -11.58 -2.57
CA ARG A 272 26.71 -12.29 -2.25
C ARG A 272 25.49 -11.42 -2.55
N PRO A 273 24.35 -12.02 -2.89
CA PRO A 273 23.12 -11.25 -3.12
C PRO A 273 22.54 -10.75 -1.78
N LEU A 274 22.32 -9.44 -1.70
CA LEU A 274 21.66 -8.75 -0.60
C LEU A 274 20.17 -8.68 -0.88
N GLY A 275 19.39 -9.51 -0.24
CA GLY A 275 17.95 -9.52 -0.36
C GLY A 275 17.30 -8.31 0.29
N ILE A 276 16.49 -7.62 -0.50
CA ILE A 276 15.64 -6.51 -0.08
C ILE A 276 14.23 -7.09 0.10
N VAL A 277 13.87 -7.32 1.34
CA VAL A 277 12.60 -7.96 1.72
C VAL A 277 11.65 -6.90 2.27
N MET A 278 10.43 -6.85 1.73
CA MET A 278 9.34 -6.02 2.26
C MET A 278 8.13 -6.91 2.54
N ASP A 279 7.61 -6.81 3.75
CA ASP A 279 6.43 -7.55 4.21
C ASP A 279 6.50 -9.05 3.85
N ASP A 280 7.65 -9.65 4.18
CA ASP A 280 7.98 -11.06 3.95
C ASP A 280 8.02 -11.50 2.48
N ARG A 281 8.18 -10.53 1.57
CA ARG A 281 8.38 -10.77 0.14
C ARG A 281 9.69 -10.17 -0.35
N LEU A 282 10.50 -10.98 -1.03
CA LEU A 282 11.72 -10.53 -1.68
C LEU A 282 11.37 -9.69 -2.91
N LEU A 283 11.79 -8.42 -2.89
CA LEU A 283 11.58 -7.49 -4.02
C LEU A 283 12.75 -7.53 -5.01
N SER A 284 13.98 -7.62 -4.48
CA SER A 284 15.21 -7.60 -5.26
C SER A 284 16.35 -8.20 -4.44
N ALA A 285 17.40 -8.68 -5.10
CA ALA A 285 18.60 -9.14 -4.42
C ALA A 285 19.84 -8.83 -5.26
N PRO A 286 20.28 -7.55 -5.32
CA PRO A 286 21.51 -7.17 -6.00
C PRO A 286 22.75 -7.77 -5.30
N ASN A 287 23.80 -8.07 -6.09
CA ASN A 287 25.06 -8.48 -5.51
C ASN A 287 25.76 -7.30 -4.80
N ILE A 288 26.38 -7.60 -3.69
CA ILE A 288 27.19 -6.65 -2.91
C ILE A 288 28.55 -6.52 -3.60
N ASN A 289 28.82 -5.39 -4.24
CA ASN A 289 30.08 -5.12 -4.90
C ASN A 289 31.16 -4.57 -3.95
N SER A 290 30.72 -3.85 -2.92
CA SER A 290 31.60 -3.25 -1.90
C SER A 290 30.85 -3.02 -0.60
N ALA A 291 31.59 -2.84 0.50
CA ALA A 291 30.99 -2.49 1.77
C ALA A 291 30.28 -1.12 1.72
N ILE A 292 29.05 -1.04 2.24
CA ILE A 292 28.20 0.14 2.19
C ILE A 292 28.11 0.72 3.61
N SER A 293 28.48 2.00 3.78
CA SER A 293 28.53 2.62 5.11
C SER A 293 27.49 3.70 5.36
N ASN A 294 27.12 4.50 4.35
CA ASN A 294 26.34 5.71 4.59
C ASN A 294 25.06 5.80 3.75
N GLN A 295 25.17 5.47 2.48
CA GLN A 295 24.07 5.57 1.52
C GLN A 295 24.04 4.33 0.64
N GLY A 296 22.86 3.99 0.20
CA GLY A 296 22.64 2.86 -0.68
C GLY A 296 21.54 3.15 -1.68
N GLN A 297 21.38 2.21 -2.59
CA GLN A 297 20.35 2.26 -3.60
C GLN A 297 19.64 0.91 -3.65
N ILE A 298 18.30 0.95 -3.65
CA ILE A 298 17.47 -0.22 -3.90
C ILE A 298 17.30 -0.32 -5.40
N MET A 299 18.03 -1.27 -5.99
CA MET A 299 18.01 -1.55 -7.42
C MET A 299 17.17 -2.79 -7.69
N GLY A 300 16.51 -2.81 -8.85
CA GLY A 300 15.70 -3.92 -9.30
C GLY A 300 15.03 -3.58 -10.62
N ASN A 301 14.19 -4.48 -11.12
CA ASN A 301 13.38 -4.20 -12.30
C ASN A 301 12.07 -3.53 -11.87
N PHE A 302 12.17 -2.26 -11.43
CA PHE A 302 11.05 -1.45 -10.97
C PHE A 302 10.56 -0.51 -12.06
N THR A 303 9.25 -0.30 -12.11
CA THR A 303 8.66 0.81 -12.84
C THR A 303 8.77 2.11 -12.03
N GLN A 304 8.62 3.26 -12.69
CA GLN A 304 8.64 4.56 -12.01
C GLN A 304 7.55 4.66 -10.91
N SER A 305 6.35 4.14 -11.18
CA SER A 305 5.25 4.12 -10.21
C SER A 305 5.58 3.26 -8.98
N GLU A 306 6.24 2.13 -9.17
CA GLU A 306 6.64 1.25 -8.05
C GLU A 306 7.72 1.90 -7.18
N VAL A 307 8.67 2.62 -7.78
CA VAL A 307 9.68 3.39 -7.03
C VAL A 307 9.02 4.49 -6.22
N GLU A 308 8.04 5.20 -6.79
CA GLU A 308 7.28 6.21 -6.07
C GLU A 308 6.53 5.60 -4.88
N ASP A 309 5.88 4.47 -5.06
CA ASP A 309 5.17 3.75 -4.01
C ASP A 309 6.12 3.29 -2.89
N LEU A 310 7.27 2.70 -3.26
CA LEU A 310 8.29 2.30 -2.29
C LEU A 310 8.82 3.50 -1.48
N VAL A 311 9.09 4.63 -2.13
CA VAL A 311 9.52 5.85 -1.48
C VAL A 311 8.46 6.34 -0.48
N ASN A 312 7.18 6.36 -0.86
CA ASN A 312 6.09 6.79 0.00
C ASN A 312 5.90 5.84 1.21
N ILE A 313 6.00 4.53 1.00
CA ILE A 313 5.95 3.53 2.08
C ILE A 313 7.14 3.73 3.05
N LEU A 314 8.35 3.91 2.53
CA LEU A 314 9.53 4.12 3.36
C LEU A 314 9.50 5.45 4.12
N LYS A 315 8.95 6.52 3.53
CA LYS A 315 8.74 7.82 4.20
C LYS A 315 7.73 7.72 5.33
N SER A 316 6.58 7.09 5.07
CA SER A 316 5.54 6.89 6.08
C SER A 316 5.98 5.94 7.20
N GLY A 317 7.00 5.13 6.93
CA GLY A 317 7.54 4.14 7.86
C GLY A 317 6.61 2.96 8.10
N ARG A 318 7.00 2.10 9.05
CA ARG A 318 6.22 0.93 9.46
C ARG A 318 4.90 1.36 10.11
N LEU A 319 3.81 0.68 9.77
CA LEU A 319 2.53 0.87 10.45
C LEU A 319 2.58 0.25 11.86
N PRO A 320 2.01 0.91 12.89
CA PRO A 320 1.96 0.38 14.25
C PRO A 320 0.95 -0.75 14.40
N ALA A 321 0.02 -0.91 13.46
CA ALA A 321 -0.94 -2.01 13.45
C ALA A 321 -1.03 -2.62 12.05
N THR A 322 -1.44 -3.88 11.99
CA THR A 322 -1.75 -4.59 10.76
C THR A 322 -3.17 -4.28 10.33
N ILE A 323 -3.36 -3.95 9.07
CA ILE A 323 -4.66 -3.86 8.43
C ILE A 323 -4.90 -5.21 7.75
N LYS A 324 -6.04 -5.84 8.04
CA LYS A 324 -6.38 -7.11 7.41
C LYS A 324 -6.51 -6.93 5.90
N GLU A 325 -5.90 -7.81 5.11
CA GLU A 325 -5.96 -7.76 3.65
C GLU A 325 -7.41 -7.87 3.13
N GLN A 326 -8.24 -8.65 3.83
CA GLN A 326 -9.65 -8.77 3.52
C GLN A 326 -10.42 -7.62 4.16
N TRP A 327 -11.11 -6.83 3.35
CA TRP A 327 -12.00 -5.76 3.83
C TRP A 327 -13.24 -6.34 4.52
N VAL A 328 -13.79 -5.58 5.47
CA VAL A 328 -15.06 -5.90 6.14
C VAL A 328 -16.22 -5.55 5.22
N SER A 329 -16.15 -4.39 4.55
CA SER A 329 -17.08 -3.94 3.52
C SER A 329 -16.32 -3.19 2.42
N LYS A 330 -16.79 -3.36 1.18
CA LYS A 330 -16.36 -2.59 0.02
C LYS A 330 -17.62 -2.10 -0.69
N ASP A 331 -17.82 -0.80 -0.70
CA ASP A 331 -18.93 -0.15 -1.37
C ASP A 331 -18.41 0.64 -2.56
N GLN A 332 -18.94 0.36 -3.74
CA GLN A 332 -18.55 1.04 -4.99
C GLN A 332 -19.71 1.84 -5.54
N VAL A 333 -19.45 3.08 -5.88
CA VAL A 333 -20.36 3.95 -6.59
C VAL A 333 -19.80 4.28 -7.96
N ASP A 334 -20.50 3.89 -9.01
CA ASP A 334 -20.06 4.17 -10.39
C ASP A 334 -20.08 5.69 -10.64
N SER A 335 -19.01 6.22 -11.21
CA SER A 335 -18.87 7.65 -11.53
C SER A 335 -19.95 8.19 -12.47
N ASN A 336 -20.49 7.35 -13.35
CA ASN A 336 -21.60 7.76 -14.24
C ASN A 336 -22.91 7.93 -13.47
N ILE A 337 -23.19 7.04 -12.52
CA ILE A 337 -24.36 7.13 -11.64
C ILE A 337 -24.22 8.37 -10.75
N GLY A 338 -23.03 8.61 -10.20
CA GLY A 338 -22.73 9.79 -9.37
C GLY A 338 -23.01 11.10 -10.13
N LYS A 339 -22.51 11.27 -11.37
CA LYS A 339 -22.74 12.47 -12.20
C LYS A 339 -24.23 12.68 -12.53
N GLN A 340 -24.95 11.61 -12.84
CA GLN A 340 -26.38 11.70 -13.11
C GLN A 340 -27.16 12.07 -11.84
N MET A 341 -26.86 11.47 -10.70
CA MET A 341 -27.45 11.80 -9.42
C MET A 341 -27.13 13.23 -8.99
N GLN A 342 -25.91 13.71 -9.22
CA GLN A 342 -25.50 15.08 -8.96
C GLN A 342 -26.36 16.08 -9.75
N SER A 343 -26.52 15.88 -11.06
CA SER A 343 -27.30 16.81 -11.90
C SER A 343 -28.79 16.81 -11.55
N GLN A 344 -29.36 15.63 -11.36
CA GLN A 344 -30.78 15.49 -10.98
C GLN A 344 -31.02 16.00 -9.54
N GLY A 345 -30.12 15.74 -8.62
CA GLY A 345 -30.17 16.22 -7.24
C GLY A 345 -30.12 17.75 -7.17
N LEU A 346 -29.18 18.39 -7.87
CA LEU A 346 -29.06 19.84 -7.92
C LEU A 346 -30.32 20.51 -8.57
N ILE A 347 -30.83 19.90 -9.61
CA ILE A 347 -32.09 20.41 -10.25
C ILE A 347 -33.26 20.29 -9.26
N ALA A 348 -33.41 19.16 -8.60
CA ALA A 348 -34.46 18.94 -7.60
C ALA A 348 -34.39 19.94 -6.42
N ILE A 349 -33.19 20.19 -5.91
CA ILE A 349 -32.92 21.16 -4.86
C ILE A 349 -33.27 22.57 -5.33
N GLY A 350 -32.81 22.97 -6.51
CA GLY A 350 -33.11 24.28 -7.09
C GLY A 350 -34.61 24.47 -7.31
N ALA A 351 -35.30 23.46 -7.86
CA ALA A 351 -36.73 23.51 -8.07
C ALA A 351 -37.54 23.63 -6.77
N SER A 352 -37.16 22.83 -5.74
CA SER A 352 -37.82 22.90 -4.43
C SER A 352 -37.61 24.27 -3.76
N PHE A 353 -36.38 24.80 -3.83
CA PHE A 353 -36.04 26.11 -3.29
C PHE A 353 -36.86 27.24 -3.95
N VAL A 354 -36.97 27.24 -5.30
CA VAL A 354 -37.78 28.19 -6.04
C VAL A 354 -39.26 28.05 -5.68
N CYS A 355 -39.77 26.82 -5.57
CA CYS A 355 -41.15 26.56 -5.18
C CYS A 355 -41.48 27.15 -3.79
N VAL A 356 -40.61 26.94 -2.81
CA VAL A 356 -40.73 27.51 -1.45
C VAL A 356 -40.71 29.04 -1.50
N MET A 357 -39.79 29.65 -2.24
CA MET A 357 -39.74 31.11 -2.37
C MET A 357 -41.02 31.68 -2.99
N ILE A 358 -41.57 31.07 -4.07
CA ILE A 358 -42.81 31.47 -4.69
C ILE A 358 -43.96 31.38 -3.69
N PHE A 359 -44.05 30.26 -2.94
CA PHE A 359 -45.09 30.10 -1.92
C PHE A 359 -45.00 31.21 -0.84
N MET A 360 -43.80 31.51 -0.34
CA MET A 360 -43.57 32.53 0.67
C MET A 360 -43.96 33.92 0.19
N LEU A 361 -43.63 34.28 -1.07
CA LEU A 361 -44.00 35.56 -1.67
C LEU A 361 -45.52 35.69 -1.86
N PHE A 362 -46.21 34.61 -2.27
CA PHE A 362 -47.66 34.62 -2.48
C PHE A 362 -48.43 34.70 -1.16
N TYR A 363 -48.02 33.89 -0.16
CA TYR A 363 -48.75 33.78 1.10
C TYR A 363 -48.46 34.95 2.04
N TYR A 364 -47.20 35.35 2.21
CA TYR A 364 -46.80 36.37 3.18
C TYR A 364 -46.62 37.77 2.55
N ARG A 365 -46.81 37.94 1.26
CA ARG A 365 -46.70 39.23 0.54
C ARG A 365 -45.36 39.96 0.89
N PHE A 366 -45.46 41.18 1.46
CA PHE A 366 -44.25 41.97 1.80
C PHE A 366 -43.33 41.27 2.82
N SER A 367 -43.90 40.62 3.82
CA SER A 367 -43.11 39.83 4.80
C SER A 367 -42.41 38.65 4.15
N GLY A 368 -42.99 38.11 3.07
CA GLY A 368 -42.40 37.03 2.26
C GLY A 368 -41.06 37.44 1.62
N VAL A 369 -40.90 38.69 1.23
CA VAL A 369 -39.62 39.19 0.67
C VAL A 369 -38.48 39.12 1.74
N VAL A 370 -38.79 39.55 2.95
CA VAL A 370 -37.82 39.48 4.07
C VAL A 370 -37.48 38.03 4.42
N ALA A 371 -38.49 37.15 4.41
CA ALA A 371 -38.32 35.72 4.66
C ALA A 371 -37.46 35.02 3.56
N CYS A 372 -37.70 35.35 2.28
CA CYS A 372 -36.87 34.84 1.17
C CYS A 372 -35.44 35.29 1.29
N PHE A 373 -35.17 36.55 1.67
CA PHE A 373 -33.82 37.04 1.90
C PHE A 373 -33.12 36.30 3.06
N ALA A 374 -33.84 36.07 4.18
CA ALA A 374 -33.33 35.30 5.29
C ALA A 374 -32.98 33.85 4.90
N LEU A 375 -33.82 33.22 4.06
CA LEU A 375 -33.59 31.86 3.56
C LEU A 375 -32.32 31.77 2.69
N ILE A 376 -32.11 32.73 1.79
CA ILE A 376 -30.90 32.80 0.97
C ILE A 376 -29.66 32.94 1.83
N VAL A 377 -29.68 33.83 2.84
CA VAL A 377 -28.56 34.01 3.77
C VAL A 377 -28.29 32.72 4.57
N ASN A 378 -29.33 32.04 5.01
CA ASN A 378 -29.19 30.78 5.75
C ASN A 378 -28.52 29.71 4.89
N VAL A 379 -28.96 29.48 3.65
CA VAL A 379 -28.35 28.53 2.73
C VAL A 379 -26.89 28.89 2.43
N ALA A 380 -26.59 30.16 2.17
CA ALA A 380 -25.23 30.62 1.93
C ALA A 380 -24.32 30.39 3.14
N MET A 381 -24.83 30.60 4.35
CA MET A 381 -24.08 30.38 5.59
C MET A 381 -23.81 28.88 5.85
N ILE A 382 -24.79 28.02 5.58
CA ILE A 382 -24.59 26.56 5.71
C ILE A 382 -23.54 26.06 4.71
N VAL A 383 -23.63 26.48 3.45
CA VAL A 383 -22.63 26.12 2.41
C VAL A 383 -21.25 26.65 2.80
N ALA A 384 -21.12 27.87 3.26
CA ALA A 384 -19.84 28.42 3.70
C ALA A 384 -19.26 27.66 4.91
N LEU A 385 -20.09 27.28 5.86
CA LEU A 385 -19.68 26.53 7.04
C LEU A 385 -19.21 25.11 6.67
N THR A 386 -19.92 24.41 5.81
CA THR A 386 -19.50 23.08 5.33
C THR A 386 -18.17 23.13 4.58
N MET A 387 -17.95 24.18 3.77
CA MET A 387 -16.65 24.40 3.11
C MET A 387 -15.54 24.78 4.10
N LEU A 388 -15.84 25.53 5.15
CA LEU A 388 -14.87 25.87 6.20
C LEU A 388 -14.34 24.64 6.92
N ILE A 389 -15.25 23.71 7.29
CA ILE A 389 -14.94 22.46 7.99
C ILE A 389 -14.32 21.43 7.04
N ASN A 390 -14.26 21.68 5.73
CA ASN A 390 -13.86 20.73 4.68
C ASN A 390 -14.70 19.44 4.67
N PHE A 391 -15.97 19.54 5.02
CA PHE A 391 -16.89 18.41 5.00
C PHE A 391 -17.33 18.11 3.55
N PRO A 392 -17.27 16.84 3.09
CA PRO A 392 -17.67 16.49 1.73
C PRO A 392 -19.19 16.59 1.56
N PHE A 393 -19.62 17.17 0.46
CA PHE A 393 -21.03 17.18 0.07
C PHE A 393 -21.44 15.78 -0.39
N SER A 394 -22.30 15.13 0.36
CA SER A 394 -22.94 13.86 0.02
C SER A 394 -24.41 14.09 -0.33
N LEU A 395 -25.07 13.07 -0.91
CA LEU A 395 -26.52 13.13 -1.15
C LEU A 395 -27.32 13.39 0.15
N THR A 396 -26.89 12.80 1.25
CA THR A 396 -27.51 12.99 2.56
C THR A 396 -27.32 14.41 3.08
N SER A 397 -26.16 15.03 2.89
CA SER A 397 -25.92 16.42 3.28
C SER A 397 -26.72 17.41 2.43
N LEU A 398 -26.91 17.13 1.13
CA LEU A 398 -27.77 17.92 0.24
C LEU A 398 -29.25 17.80 0.65
N ALA A 399 -29.72 16.60 1.00
CA ALA A 399 -31.06 16.39 1.52
C ALA A 399 -31.30 17.16 2.85
N GLY A 400 -30.30 17.16 3.74
CA GLY A 400 -30.33 17.95 4.97
C GLY A 400 -30.46 19.46 4.71
N LEU A 401 -29.76 19.96 3.67
CA LEU A 401 -29.78 21.37 3.28
C LEU A 401 -31.19 21.79 2.74
N VAL A 402 -31.93 20.86 2.14
CA VAL A 402 -33.32 21.10 1.68
C VAL A 402 -34.31 21.12 2.85
N LEU A 403 -34.04 20.37 3.90
CA LEU A 403 -34.92 20.25 5.08
C LEU A 403 -34.77 21.42 6.06
N THR A 404 -33.69 22.18 6.01
CA THR A 404 -33.43 23.36 6.85
C THR A 404 -33.81 24.66 6.20
#